data_a894f65c644f85d261dc1dbdffff4291
#
_entry.id   a894f65c644f85d261dc1dbdffff4291
#
_cell.length_a   1.000
_cell.length_b   1.000
_cell.length_c   1.000
_cell.angle_alpha   90.00
_cell.angle_beta   90.00
_cell.angle_gamma   90.00
#
_symmetry.space_group_name_H-M   'P 1'
#
loop_
_entity.id
_entity.type
_entity.pdbx_description
1 polymer ?
#
loop_
_entity_poly.entity_id
_entity_poly.type
_entity_poly.pdbx_seq_one_letter_code
_entity_poly.pdbx_strand_id
1 'polypeptide(L)'
;MTPGSPTLLDDLPLPERFEDEQALEHFLATPSRDLVRDLARLDGDLLILGAGGKMGPTLARLARNAMARERRVIAVARFSDGRVRESLQSHGIETISCDLLDRDAVAKLPRSPNVVFMAGRKFGAEGNMPLTWAMNVHGAAVVAENFRRSRIVAFSTACVYPFVPVISQGASEAERSLTPPGEYANSCVGRERMFEHFSQQHGTPGRLFRLSYAIDLRYGVLADVALKVWNNQPVDVTMGHVNVIWQGDANAQALRCLAAATVPTSPLNVSGPMASIRWLAEEFARRFGRPATIVGQEAPTAWLVDTSRAERLFGYPRVPLVRQVEWVADWIAREQRLLGKPTRFENRDGKY
;
A
#
# COMPACT_ATOMS: atom_id res chain seq x y z
N MET A 1 8.11 19.44 -27.70
CA MET A 1 7.81 18.11 -27.15
C MET A 1 7.83 17.11 -28.29
N THR A 2 8.71 16.14 -28.26
CA THR A 2 8.75 15.06 -29.25
C THR A 2 7.47 14.23 -29.12
N PRO A 3 6.75 13.93 -30.22
CA PRO A 3 5.55 13.11 -30.15
C PRO A 3 5.91 11.71 -29.64
N GLY A 4 5.45 11.35 -28.45
CA GLY A 4 5.62 10.02 -27.89
C GLY A 4 6.27 9.92 -26.50
N SER A 5 6.75 10.99 -25.91
CA SER A 5 7.25 10.95 -24.51
C SER A 5 6.09 10.78 -23.53
N PRO A 6 6.18 9.87 -22.55
CA PRO A 6 5.11 9.71 -21.58
C PRO A 6 4.96 10.99 -20.73
N THR A 7 3.74 11.36 -20.40
CA THR A 7 3.47 12.42 -19.43
C THR A 7 4.03 11.97 -18.08
N LEU A 8 4.85 12.81 -17.46
CA LEU A 8 5.42 12.54 -16.15
C LEU A 8 4.71 13.35 -15.07
N LEU A 9 4.59 12.77 -13.89
CA LEU A 9 3.96 13.41 -12.74
C LEU A 9 4.68 14.71 -12.35
N ASP A 10 6.00 14.77 -12.56
CA ASP A 10 6.83 15.94 -12.26
C ASP A 10 6.50 17.18 -13.12
N ASP A 11 5.94 16.95 -14.29
CA ASP A 11 5.59 18.00 -15.25
C ASP A 11 4.13 18.51 -15.08
N LEU A 12 3.39 17.91 -14.13
CA LEU A 12 2.00 18.25 -13.84
C LEU A 12 1.86 19.00 -12.52
N PRO A 13 1.05 20.07 -12.46
CA PRO A 13 0.62 20.62 -11.18
C PRO A 13 -0.26 19.60 -10.46
N LEU A 14 -0.32 19.71 -9.12
CA LEU A 14 -1.34 18.95 -8.37
C LEU A 14 -2.71 19.49 -8.78
N PRO A 15 -3.67 18.61 -9.19
CA PRO A 15 -4.99 19.05 -9.59
C PRO A 15 -5.72 19.74 -8.42
N GLU A 16 -6.60 20.66 -8.72
CA GLU A 16 -7.46 21.26 -7.69
C GLU A 16 -8.46 20.22 -7.17
N ARG A 17 -9.02 19.40 -8.06
CA ARG A 17 -9.92 18.28 -7.76
C ARG A 17 -9.81 17.21 -8.84
N PHE A 18 -10.45 16.07 -8.63
CA PHE A 18 -10.64 15.01 -9.64
C PHE A 18 -12.09 15.00 -10.08
N GLU A 19 -12.33 15.12 -11.37
CA GLU A 19 -13.70 15.17 -11.91
C GLU A 19 -14.43 13.85 -11.69
N ASP A 20 -13.73 12.73 -11.88
CA ASP A 20 -14.29 11.38 -11.80
C ASP A 20 -13.21 10.35 -11.39
N GLU A 21 -13.65 9.08 -11.31
CA GLU A 21 -12.77 7.95 -10.98
C GLU A 21 -11.70 7.71 -12.04
N GLN A 22 -11.97 8.00 -13.31
CA GLN A 22 -11.02 7.81 -14.40
C GLN A 22 -9.85 8.80 -14.28
N ALA A 23 -10.15 10.07 -13.99
CA ALA A 23 -9.14 11.11 -13.74
C ALA A 23 -8.26 10.76 -12.53
N LEU A 24 -8.88 10.27 -11.44
CA LEU A 24 -8.18 9.80 -10.25
C LEU A 24 -7.22 8.62 -10.59
N GLU A 25 -7.71 7.61 -11.29
CA GLU A 25 -6.90 6.44 -11.66
C GLU A 25 -5.78 6.78 -12.63
N HIS A 26 -6.02 7.71 -13.54
CA HIS A 26 -4.97 8.21 -14.44
C HIS A 26 -3.85 8.88 -13.63
N PHE A 27 -4.19 9.75 -12.70
CA PHE A 27 -3.22 10.42 -11.83
C PHE A 27 -2.44 9.42 -10.95
N LEU A 28 -3.13 8.44 -10.35
CA LEU A 28 -2.51 7.37 -9.55
C LEU A 28 -1.53 6.50 -10.36
N ALA A 29 -1.73 6.40 -11.68
CA ALA A 29 -0.92 5.60 -12.58
C ALA A 29 0.09 6.44 -13.41
N THR A 30 0.21 7.74 -13.16
CA THR A 30 1.18 8.61 -13.83
C THR A 30 2.54 8.49 -13.14
N PRO A 31 3.61 8.08 -13.86
CA PRO A 31 4.91 7.85 -13.24
C PRO A 31 5.67 9.16 -13.00
N SER A 32 6.48 9.19 -11.95
CA SER A 32 7.49 10.24 -11.75
C SER A 32 8.76 9.94 -12.55
N ARG A 33 9.56 10.97 -12.81
CA ARG A 33 10.87 10.85 -13.48
C ARG A 33 11.80 9.92 -12.73
N ASP A 34 11.81 10.00 -11.41
CA ASP A 34 12.60 9.13 -10.55
C ASP A 34 12.18 7.65 -10.65
N LEU A 35 10.89 7.37 -10.70
CA LEU A 35 10.39 6.00 -10.88
C LEU A 35 10.83 5.43 -12.24
N VAL A 36 10.67 6.18 -13.32
CA VAL A 36 11.11 5.76 -14.65
C VAL A 36 12.62 5.48 -14.67
N ARG A 37 13.42 6.39 -14.11
CA ARG A 37 14.88 6.22 -13.99
C ARG A 37 15.26 4.97 -13.20
N ASP A 38 14.63 4.74 -12.05
CA ASP A 38 14.97 3.62 -11.17
C ASP A 38 14.58 2.28 -11.81
N LEU A 39 13.43 2.20 -12.48
CA LEU A 39 13.00 0.99 -13.21
C LEU A 39 13.80 0.74 -14.49
N ALA A 40 14.34 1.77 -15.12
CA ALA A 40 15.20 1.64 -16.29
C ALA A 40 16.57 0.99 -15.96
N ARG A 41 16.99 0.99 -14.70
CA ARG A 41 18.21 0.31 -14.21
C ARG A 41 18.05 -1.19 -14.00
N LEU A 42 16.81 -1.68 -14.09
CA LEU A 42 16.48 -3.09 -13.85
C LEU A 42 16.23 -3.77 -15.18
N ASP A 43 16.71 -5.00 -15.32
CA ASP A 43 16.45 -5.82 -16.50
C ASP A 43 15.20 -6.69 -16.31
N GLY A 44 14.62 -7.11 -17.44
CA GLY A 44 13.58 -8.12 -17.54
C GLY A 44 12.19 -7.64 -17.09
N ASP A 45 11.28 -8.59 -17.02
CA ASP A 45 9.87 -8.38 -16.75
C ASP A 45 9.59 -8.10 -15.27
N LEU A 46 8.40 -7.61 -14.98
CA LEU A 46 7.86 -7.42 -13.62
C LEU A 46 6.65 -8.33 -13.40
N LEU A 47 6.71 -9.12 -12.34
CA LEU A 47 5.60 -9.97 -11.88
C LEU A 47 5.00 -9.38 -10.60
N ILE A 48 3.68 -9.16 -10.60
CA ILE A 48 2.94 -8.59 -9.47
C ILE A 48 1.99 -9.66 -8.92
N LEU A 49 2.33 -10.24 -7.78
CA LEU A 49 1.58 -11.32 -7.13
C LEU A 49 0.58 -10.74 -6.13
N GLY A 50 -0.71 -11.01 -6.33
CA GLY A 50 -1.80 -10.42 -5.54
C GLY A 50 -2.36 -9.13 -6.15
N ALA A 51 -2.21 -8.93 -7.46
CA ALA A 51 -2.61 -7.72 -8.17
C ALA A 51 -4.13 -7.44 -8.19
N GLY A 52 -4.97 -8.40 -7.83
CA GLY A 52 -6.44 -8.21 -7.75
C GLY A 52 -6.93 -7.45 -6.51
N GLY A 53 -6.04 -7.08 -5.60
CA GLY A 53 -6.35 -6.28 -4.41
C GLY A 53 -6.53 -4.79 -4.72
N LYS A 54 -6.87 -4.01 -3.68
CA LYS A 54 -7.21 -2.58 -3.80
C LYS A 54 -6.11 -1.73 -4.49
N MET A 55 -4.85 -1.91 -4.13
CA MET A 55 -3.72 -1.13 -4.67
C MET A 55 -3.14 -1.74 -5.96
N GLY A 56 -3.35 -3.04 -6.16
CA GLY A 56 -2.72 -3.80 -7.26
C GLY A 56 -2.98 -3.25 -8.64
N PRO A 57 -4.23 -2.94 -9.02
CA PRO A 57 -4.51 -2.43 -10.37
C PRO A 57 -3.79 -1.12 -10.69
N THR A 58 -3.80 -0.16 -9.77
CA THR A 58 -3.10 1.13 -9.96
C THR A 58 -1.58 0.98 -9.91
N LEU A 59 -1.04 0.07 -9.07
CA LEU A 59 0.39 -0.24 -9.07
C LEU A 59 0.83 -0.87 -10.40
N ALA A 60 0.05 -1.82 -10.94
CA ALA A 60 0.37 -2.47 -12.21
C ALA A 60 0.32 -1.49 -13.38
N ARG A 61 -0.68 -0.59 -13.42
CA ARG A 61 -0.78 0.49 -14.42
C ARG A 61 0.38 1.47 -14.32
N LEU A 62 0.74 1.87 -13.09
CA LEU A 62 1.90 2.74 -12.83
C LEU A 62 3.19 2.10 -13.33
N ALA A 63 3.40 0.81 -13.05
CA ALA A 63 4.54 0.05 -13.54
C ALA A 63 4.57 -0.01 -15.08
N ARG A 64 3.41 -0.30 -15.73
CA ARG A 64 3.32 -0.35 -17.20
C ARG A 64 3.67 1.00 -17.83
N ASN A 65 3.22 2.09 -17.24
CA ASN A 65 3.49 3.44 -17.72
C ASN A 65 4.95 3.89 -17.49
N ALA A 66 5.62 3.32 -16.47
CA ALA A 66 7.00 3.66 -16.13
C ALA A 66 8.05 2.80 -16.84
N MET A 67 7.69 1.60 -17.29
CA MET A 67 8.61 0.65 -17.90
C MET A 67 8.63 0.76 -19.43
N ALA A 68 9.77 0.43 -20.02
CA ALA A 68 9.89 0.29 -21.47
C ALA A 68 8.86 -0.71 -22.04
N ARG A 69 8.39 -0.47 -23.27
CA ARG A 69 7.29 -1.24 -23.87
C ARG A 69 7.63 -2.71 -24.10
N GLU A 70 8.89 -3.02 -24.32
CA GLU A 70 9.41 -4.36 -24.59
C GLU A 70 9.39 -5.26 -23.34
N ARG A 71 9.32 -4.66 -22.16
CA ARG A 71 9.26 -5.38 -20.89
C ARG A 71 7.80 -5.64 -20.51
N ARG A 72 7.51 -6.87 -20.12
CA ARG A 72 6.16 -7.24 -19.68
C ARG A 72 5.90 -6.83 -18.24
N VAL A 73 4.68 -6.39 -17.97
CA VAL A 73 4.10 -6.29 -16.64
C VAL A 73 3.03 -7.38 -16.52
N ILE A 74 3.23 -8.32 -15.60
CA ILE A 74 2.40 -9.50 -15.45
C ILE A 74 1.71 -9.45 -14.10
N ALA A 75 0.39 -9.32 -14.10
CA ALA A 75 -0.45 -9.27 -12.93
C ALA A 75 -1.01 -10.67 -12.61
N VAL A 76 -0.74 -11.17 -11.41
CA VAL A 76 -1.18 -12.49 -10.95
C VAL A 76 -2.16 -12.33 -9.80
N ALA A 77 -3.33 -12.92 -9.92
CA ALA A 77 -4.34 -12.98 -8.87
C ALA A 77 -5.34 -14.09 -9.18
N ARG A 78 -6.26 -14.37 -8.27
CA ARG A 78 -7.40 -15.26 -8.55
C ARG A 78 -8.45 -14.63 -9.48
N PHE A 79 -8.46 -13.31 -9.58
CA PHE A 79 -9.39 -12.52 -10.41
C PHE A 79 -10.86 -12.93 -10.22
N SER A 80 -11.31 -13.01 -8.96
CA SER A 80 -12.70 -13.30 -8.63
C SER A 80 -13.69 -12.25 -9.17
N ASP A 81 -13.23 -11.01 -9.40
CA ASP A 81 -13.92 -9.98 -10.16
C ASP A 81 -13.27 -9.86 -11.55
N GLY A 82 -14.00 -10.31 -12.59
CA GLY A 82 -13.53 -10.28 -13.98
C GLY A 82 -13.24 -8.88 -14.50
N ARG A 83 -13.94 -7.85 -13.99
CA ARG A 83 -13.74 -6.44 -14.40
C ARG A 83 -12.33 -5.94 -14.11
N VAL A 84 -11.73 -6.37 -12.98
CA VAL A 84 -10.34 -6.03 -12.65
C VAL A 84 -9.38 -6.61 -13.69
N ARG A 85 -9.59 -7.86 -14.10
CA ARG A 85 -8.80 -8.52 -15.13
C ARG A 85 -8.89 -7.82 -16.48
N GLU A 86 -10.11 -7.52 -16.93
CA GLU A 86 -10.37 -6.81 -18.17
C GLU A 86 -9.73 -5.42 -18.18
N SER A 87 -9.87 -4.67 -17.08
CA SER A 87 -9.25 -3.36 -16.93
C SER A 87 -7.73 -3.42 -17.01
N LEU A 88 -7.07 -4.41 -16.40
CA LEU A 88 -5.62 -4.58 -16.51
C LEU A 88 -5.20 -4.89 -17.96
N GLN A 89 -5.91 -5.80 -18.63
CA GLN A 89 -5.62 -6.19 -20.00
C GLN A 89 -5.78 -5.01 -20.99
N SER A 90 -6.81 -4.17 -20.82
CA SER A 90 -7.02 -2.98 -21.66
C SER A 90 -5.89 -1.95 -21.53
N HIS A 91 -5.10 -2.01 -20.45
CA HIS A 91 -3.91 -1.18 -20.24
C HIS A 91 -2.59 -1.88 -20.63
N GLY A 92 -2.64 -2.98 -21.40
CA GLY A 92 -1.44 -3.70 -21.88
C GLY A 92 -0.70 -4.46 -20.78
N ILE A 93 -1.42 -4.89 -19.74
CA ILE A 93 -0.89 -5.71 -18.64
C ILE A 93 -1.32 -7.16 -18.86
N GLU A 94 -0.36 -8.07 -18.90
CA GLU A 94 -0.63 -9.50 -18.97
C GLU A 94 -1.25 -9.98 -17.64
N THR A 95 -2.25 -10.86 -17.73
CA THR A 95 -2.94 -11.36 -16.52
C THR A 95 -2.91 -12.87 -16.46
N ILE A 96 -2.51 -13.43 -15.30
CA ILE A 96 -2.49 -14.86 -15.03
C ILE A 96 -3.36 -15.15 -13.80
N SER A 97 -4.34 -16.05 -13.96
CA SER A 97 -5.12 -16.53 -12.82
C SER A 97 -4.33 -17.60 -12.05
N CYS A 98 -4.08 -17.36 -10.76
CA CYS A 98 -3.34 -18.28 -9.91
C CYS A 98 -3.74 -18.08 -8.44
N ASP A 99 -3.93 -19.19 -7.73
CA ASP A 99 -3.98 -19.21 -6.27
C ASP A 99 -2.56 -19.40 -5.73
N LEU A 100 -2.08 -18.44 -4.94
CA LEU A 100 -0.72 -18.49 -4.39
C LEU A 100 -0.55 -19.53 -3.26
N LEU A 101 -1.62 -20.18 -2.84
CA LEU A 101 -1.56 -21.36 -1.96
C LEU A 101 -1.31 -22.67 -2.73
N ASP A 102 -1.57 -22.67 -4.03
CA ASP A 102 -1.29 -23.80 -4.91
C ASP A 102 0.17 -23.77 -5.36
N ARG A 103 1.02 -24.59 -4.75
CA ARG A 103 2.45 -24.68 -5.02
C ARG A 103 2.74 -25.04 -6.48
N ASP A 104 1.95 -25.93 -7.06
CA ASP A 104 2.17 -26.41 -8.45
C ASP A 104 1.75 -25.33 -9.46
N ALA A 105 0.70 -24.57 -9.16
CA ALA A 105 0.31 -23.42 -9.97
C ALA A 105 1.36 -22.30 -9.90
N VAL A 106 1.90 -22.01 -8.71
CA VAL A 106 2.99 -21.02 -8.53
C VAL A 106 4.25 -21.45 -9.27
N ALA A 107 4.58 -22.74 -9.28
CA ALA A 107 5.76 -23.25 -9.99
C ALA A 107 5.69 -23.07 -11.51
N LYS A 108 4.48 -22.95 -12.07
CA LYS A 108 4.23 -22.71 -13.51
C LYS A 108 4.24 -21.23 -13.90
N LEU A 109 4.29 -20.31 -12.94
CA LEU A 109 4.35 -18.88 -13.23
C LEU A 109 5.66 -18.53 -13.96
N PRO A 110 5.65 -17.52 -14.86
CA PRO A 110 6.83 -17.08 -15.56
C PRO A 110 7.95 -16.69 -14.56
N ARG A 111 9.18 -17.10 -14.85
CA ARG A 111 10.36 -16.65 -14.11
C ARG A 111 10.62 -15.20 -14.46
N SER A 112 10.49 -14.33 -13.46
CA SER A 112 10.72 -12.89 -13.61
C SER A 112 11.83 -12.44 -12.67
N PRO A 113 12.78 -11.61 -13.13
CA PRO A 113 13.82 -11.08 -12.26
C PRO A 113 13.31 -10.10 -11.22
N ASN A 114 12.12 -9.52 -11.41
CA ASN A 114 11.52 -8.54 -10.52
C ASN A 114 10.13 -8.99 -10.09
N VAL A 115 9.91 -9.07 -8.78
CA VAL A 115 8.66 -9.54 -8.19
C VAL A 115 8.17 -8.54 -7.14
N VAL A 116 6.91 -8.16 -7.24
CA VAL A 116 6.20 -7.46 -6.17
C VAL A 116 5.16 -8.42 -5.59
N PHE A 117 5.30 -8.76 -4.32
CA PHE A 117 4.36 -9.60 -3.58
C PHE A 117 3.46 -8.71 -2.73
N MET A 118 2.18 -8.66 -3.04
CA MET A 118 1.19 -7.88 -2.30
C MET A 118 -0.08 -8.68 -1.94
N ALA A 119 0.01 -10.00 -2.02
CA ALA A 119 -1.06 -10.86 -1.56
C ALA A 119 -1.11 -10.91 -0.03
N GLY A 120 -2.33 -10.97 0.50
CA GLY A 120 -2.56 -11.10 1.93
C GLY A 120 -4.03 -11.02 2.29
N ARG A 121 -4.35 -11.41 3.52
CA ARG A 121 -5.70 -11.37 4.10
C ARG A 121 -5.66 -10.52 5.36
N LYS A 122 -6.40 -9.41 5.36
CA LYS A 122 -6.60 -8.55 6.53
C LYS A 122 -8.02 -8.68 7.06
N PHE A 123 -9.00 -8.38 6.22
CA PHE A 123 -10.41 -8.36 6.63
C PHE A 123 -10.97 -9.77 6.75
N GLY A 124 -11.71 -10.01 7.83
CA GLY A 124 -12.24 -11.32 8.20
C GLY A 124 -11.15 -12.26 8.75
N ALA A 125 -10.03 -11.73 9.24
CA ALA A 125 -8.95 -12.52 9.84
C ALA A 125 -9.45 -13.33 11.04
N GLU A 126 -10.23 -12.70 11.92
CA GLU A 126 -10.82 -13.35 13.12
C GLU A 126 -11.85 -14.47 12.75
N GLY A 127 -12.54 -14.32 11.62
CA GLY A 127 -13.53 -15.33 11.18
C GLY A 127 -12.92 -16.61 10.62
N ASN A 128 -11.65 -16.59 10.22
CA ASN A 128 -10.92 -17.75 9.72
C ASN A 128 -9.41 -17.57 9.88
N MET A 129 -8.92 -17.74 11.11
CA MET A 129 -7.51 -17.61 11.46
C MET A 129 -6.60 -18.57 10.68
N PRO A 130 -6.92 -19.87 10.52
CA PRO A 130 -6.08 -20.78 9.73
C PRO A 130 -5.88 -20.31 8.30
N LEU A 131 -6.92 -19.81 7.64
CA LEU A 131 -6.82 -19.27 6.28
C LEU A 131 -5.98 -17.97 6.26
N THR A 132 -6.08 -17.14 7.30
CA THR A 132 -5.28 -15.92 7.42
C THR A 132 -3.78 -16.25 7.48
N TRP A 133 -3.40 -17.23 8.30
CA TRP A 133 -2.03 -17.72 8.37
C TRP A 133 -1.58 -18.42 7.07
N ALA A 134 -2.43 -19.23 6.46
CA ALA A 134 -2.12 -19.84 5.17
C ALA A 134 -1.82 -18.77 4.10
N MET A 135 -2.70 -17.77 3.96
CA MET A 135 -2.54 -16.72 2.96
C MET A 135 -1.34 -15.80 3.25
N ASN A 136 -1.11 -15.45 4.52
CA ASN A 136 -0.09 -14.48 4.88
C ASN A 136 1.30 -15.09 5.06
N VAL A 137 1.39 -16.35 5.51
CA VAL A 137 2.68 -17.00 5.84
C VAL A 137 3.02 -18.11 4.85
N HIS A 138 2.14 -19.09 4.67
CA HIS A 138 2.45 -20.21 3.77
C HIS A 138 2.54 -19.75 2.31
N GLY A 139 1.59 -18.95 1.82
CA GLY A 139 1.67 -18.38 0.46
C GLY A 139 2.92 -17.53 0.25
N ALA A 140 3.35 -16.79 1.27
CA ALA A 140 4.61 -16.03 1.22
C ALA A 140 5.83 -16.96 1.13
N ALA A 141 5.86 -18.07 1.88
CA ALA A 141 6.93 -19.06 1.81
C ALA A 141 7.02 -19.73 0.42
N VAL A 142 5.87 -20.13 -0.14
CA VAL A 142 5.79 -20.72 -1.50
C VAL A 142 6.37 -19.74 -2.55
N VAL A 143 6.01 -18.48 -2.46
CA VAL A 143 6.52 -17.44 -3.38
C VAL A 143 8.01 -17.19 -3.17
N ALA A 144 8.47 -17.02 -1.92
CA ALA A 144 9.88 -16.75 -1.62
C ALA A 144 10.79 -17.89 -2.11
N GLU A 145 10.38 -19.15 -1.93
CA GLU A 145 11.10 -20.31 -2.43
C GLU A 145 11.13 -20.37 -3.97
N ASN A 146 9.97 -20.17 -4.60
CA ASN A 146 9.86 -20.25 -6.06
C ASN A 146 10.63 -19.15 -6.79
N PHE A 147 10.64 -17.94 -6.25
CA PHE A 147 11.28 -16.76 -6.84
C PHE A 147 12.62 -16.40 -6.17
N ARG A 148 13.32 -17.37 -5.58
CA ARG A 148 14.59 -17.17 -4.86
C ARG A 148 15.70 -16.50 -5.66
N ARG A 149 15.62 -16.44 -6.99
CA ARG A 149 16.57 -15.78 -7.89
C ARG A 149 16.11 -14.39 -8.35
N SER A 150 14.96 -13.95 -7.86
CA SER A 150 14.36 -12.65 -8.22
C SER A 150 14.65 -11.60 -7.16
N ARG A 151 14.58 -10.31 -7.53
CA ARG A 151 14.41 -9.23 -6.54
C ARG A 151 12.97 -9.24 -6.07
N ILE A 152 12.73 -9.24 -4.78
CA ILE A 152 11.37 -9.34 -4.22
C ILE A 152 11.07 -8.14 -3.33
N VAL A 153 10.06 -7.37 -3.68
CA VAL A 153 9.44 -6.39 -2.78
C VAL A 153 8.18 -7.01 -2.21
N ALA A 154 8.23 -7.35 -0.92
CA ALA A 154 7.10 -7.95 -0.23
C ALA A 154 6.35 -6.89 0.59
N PHE A 155 5.07 -6.67 0.24
CA PHE A 155 4.20 -5.81 1.02
C PHE A 155 3.99 -6.40 2.41
N SER A 156 4.29 -5.59 3.40
CA SER A 156 4.04 -5.81 4.82
C SER A 156 3.22 -4.63 5.36
N THR A 157 3.20 -4.45 6.65
CA THR A 157 2.36 -3.44 7.31
C THR A 157 3.08 -2.85 8.52
N ALA A 158 2.76 -1.59 8.85
CA ALA A 158 3.15 -0.97 10.12
C ALA A 158 2.57 -1.70 11.35
N CYS A 159 1.49 -2.47 11.17
CA CYS A 159 0.88 -3.23 12.25
C CYS A 159 1.77 -4.36 12.80
N VAL A 160 2.94 -4.66 12.19
CA VAL A 160 3.91 -5.61 12.77
C VAL A 160 4.58 -5.09 14.04
N TYR A 161 4.53 -3.78 14.26
CA TYR A 161 5.08 -3.14 15.46
C TYR A 161 4.09 -3.16 16.63
N PRO A 162 4.56 -3.12 17.87
CA PRO A 162 3.72 -2.71 18.99
C PRO A 162 3.28 -1.24 18.82
N PHE A 163 2.32 -0.81 19.63
CA PHE A 163 2.01 0.62 19.74
C PHE A 163 3.20 1.38 20.35
N VAL A 164 3.47 2.55 19.80
CA VAL A 164 4.54 3.44 20.30
C VAL A 164 3.97 4.75 20.83
N PRO A 165 4.68 5.45 21.74
CA PRO A 165 4.23 6.75 22.24
C PRO A 165 4.00 7.75 21.09
N VAL A 166 2.89 8.50 21.15
CA VAL A 166 2.53 9.49 20.14
C VAL A 166 3.51 10.68 20.08
N ILE A 167 4.26 10.90 21.16
CA ILE A 167 5.32 11.91 21.23
C ILE A 167 6.66 11.43 20.63
N SER A 168 6.76 10.17 20.20
CA SER A 168 7.93 9.61 19.53
C SER A 168 7.91 9.90 18.03
N GLN A 169 9.02 9.60 17.37
CA GLN A 169 9.09 9.64 15.89
C GLN A 169 8.41 8.41 15.23
N GLY A 170 7.86 7.49 16.01
CA GLY A 170 7.33 6.22 15.53
C GLY A 170 8.32 5.07 15.64
N ALA A 171 7.87 3.85 15.38
CA ALA A 171 8.70 2.65 15.38
C ALA A 171 9.66 2.66 14.17
N SER A 172 10.95 2.38 14.42
CA SER A 172 11.97 2.31 13.38
C SER A 172 12.17 0.88 12.87
N GLU A 173 12.82 0.72 11.72
CA GLU A 173 13.18 -0.60 11.18
C GLU A 173 14.22 -1.37 12.03
N ALA A 174 14.85 -0.70 12.98
CA ALA A 174 15.77 -1.32 13.94
C ALA A 174 15.04 -2.10 15.04
N GLU A 175 13.71 -1.87 15.23
CA GLU A 175 12.91 -2.60 16.21
C GLU A 175 12.92 -4.11 15.90
N ARG A 176 13.35 -4.89 16.88
CA ARG A 176 13.45 -6.35 16.78
C ARG A 176 12.29 -7.09 17.44
N SER A 177 11.67 -6.46 18.44
CA SER A 177 10.55 -7.04 19.17
C SER A 177 9.23 -6.74 18.46
N LEU A 178 8.88 -7.59 17.49
CA LEU A 178 7.63 -7.51 16.76
C LEU A 178 6.55 -8.32 17.49
N THR A 179 5.87 -7.68 18.42
CA THR A 179 4.82 -8.28 19.26
C THR A 179 3.49 -7.51 19.13
N PRO A 180 2.91 -7.44 17.92
CA PRO A 180 1.68 -6.72 17.72
C PRO A 180 0.46 -7.49 18.26
N PRO A 181 -0.65 -6.82 18.56
CA PRO A 181 -1.91 -7.50 18.89
C PRO A 181 -2.58 -8.10 17.64
N GLY A 182 -3.28 -9.21 17.82
CA GLY A 182 -4.18 -9.81 16.84
C GLY A 182 -3.53 -10.72 15.80
N GLU A 183 -4.36 -11.56 15.20
CA GLU A 183 -3.95 -12.60 14.26
C GLU A 183 -3.37 -12.05 12.96
N TYR A 184 -4.01 -11.00 12.42
CA TYR A 184 -3.53 -10.38 11.18
C TYR A 184 -2.10 -9.88 11.31
N ALA A 185 -1.83 -9.10 12.35
CA ALA A 185 -0.52 -8.48 12.52
C ALA A 185 0.57 -9.52 12.77
N ASN A 186 0.30 -10.54 13.63
CA ASN A 186 1.22 -11.65 13.87
C ASN A 186 1.48 -12.48 12.60
N SER A 187 0.46 -12.74 11.79
CA SER A 187 0.65 -13.43 10.51
C SER A 187 1.49 -12.61 9.51
N CYS A 188 1.44 -11.26 9.59
CA CYS A 188 2.34 -10.41 8.81
C CYS A 188 3.79 -10.47 9.31
N VAL A 189 4.01 -10.59 10.63
CA VAL A 189 5.36 -10.90 11.16
C VAL A 189 5.85 -12.24 10.61
N GLY A 190 5.00 -13.28 10.63
CA GLY A 190 5.33 -14.58 10.02
C GLY A 190 5.67 -14.49 8.54
N ARG A 191 4.94 -13.66 7.76
CA ARG A 191 5.26 -13.35 6.36
C ARG A 191 6.67 -12.82 6.19
N GLU A 192 7.03 -11.81 6.99
CA GLU A 192 8.37 -11.21 6.94
C GLU A 192 9.45 -12.25 7.24
N ARG A 193 9.24 -13.09 8.27
CA ARG A 193 10.20 -14.17 8.62
C ARG A 193 10.42 -15.15 7.47
N MET A 194 9.41 -15.44 6.65
CA MET A 194 9.59 -16.30 5.48
C MET A 194 10.48 -15.63 4.43
N PHE A 195 10.23 -14.39 4.07
CA PHE A 195 11.10 -13.68 3.12
C PHE A 195 12.52 -13.48 3.64
N GLU A 196 12.70 -13.17 4.92
CA GLU A 196 14.02 -13.08 5.57
C GLU A 196 14.77 -14.42 5.51
N HIS A 197 14.10 -15.53 5.89
CA HIS A 197 14.68 -16.87 5.88
C HIS A 197 15.21 -17.24 4.48
N PHE A 198 14.36 -17.16 3.46
CA PHE A 198 14.74 -17.52 2.09
C PHE A 198 15.79 -16.56 1.51
N SER A 199 15.75 -15.29 1.89
CA SER A 199 16.80 -14.33 1.50
C SER A 199 18.16 -14.70 2.11
N GLN A 200 18.20 -15.05 3.39
CA GLN A 200 19.45 -15.51 4.04
C GLN A 200 19.96 -16.81 3.43
N GLN A 201 19.06 -17.74 3.12
CA GLN A 201 19.43 -19.05 2.56
C GLN A 201 19.93 -18.97 1.12
N HIS A 202 19.37 -18.08 0.30
CA HIS A 202 19.62 -18.05 -1.15
C HIS A 202 20.28 -16.76 -1.67
N GLY A 203 20.52 -15.78 -0.81
CA GLY A 203 21.00 -14.47 -1.25
C GLY A 203 19.97 -13.67 -2.04
N THR A 204 18.67 -13.94 -1.87
CA THR A 204 17.59 -13.27 -2.59
C THR A 204 17.54 -11.78 -2.21
N PRO A 205 17.75 -10.85 -3.14
CA PRO A 205 17.63 -9.43 -2.83
C PRO A 205 16.17 -9.04 -2.59
N GLY A 206 15.90 -8.21 -1.58
CA GLY A 206 14.51 -7.79 -1.35
C GLY A 206 14.32 -6.64 -0.39
N ARG A 207 13.05 -6.24 -0.25
CA ARG A 207 12.55 -5.30 0.74
C ARG A 207 11.25 -5.80 1.35
N LEU A 208 11.12 -5.68 2.66
CA LEU A 208 9.86 -5.81 3.38
C LEU A 208 9.24 -4.42 3.46
N PHE A 209 8.26 -4.16 2.62
CA PHE A 209 7.61 -2.86 2.45
C PHE A 209 6.55 -2.68 3.55
N ARG A 210 6.94 -2.15 4.73
CA ARG A 210 6.06 -1.93 5.88
C ARG A 210 5.24 -0.67 5.66
N LEU A 211 4.09 -0.84 5.01
CA LEU A 211 3.18 0.25 4.66
C LEU A 211 2.28 0.63 5.84
N SER A 212 2.17 1.94 6.13
CA SER A 212 1.13 2.50 6.98
C SER A 212 0.17 3.34 6.15
N TYR A 213 -1.12 3.05 6.23
CA TYR A 213 -2.28 3.75 5.67
C TYR A 213 -2.06 4.49 4.34
N ALA A 214 -1.85 3.74 3.26
CA ALA A 214 -2.00 4.30 1.92
C ALA A 214 -3.48 4.62 1.66
N ILE A 215 -3.74 5.86 1.27
CA ILE A 215 -5.08 6.36 1.01
C ILE A 215 -5.26 6.74 -0.46
N ASP A 216 -6.46 6.57 -0.96
CA ASP A 216 -6.98 7.29 -2.12
C ASP A 216 -8.34 7.92 -1.77
N LEU A 217 -9.00 8.58 -2.71
CA LEU A 217 -10.25 9.30 -2.41
C LEU A 217 -11.43 8.36 -2.10
N ARG A 218 -11.34 7.11 -2.55
CA ARG A 218 -12.39 6.08 -2.43
C ARG A 218 -12.23 5.22 -1.18
N TYR A 219 -11.08 5.32 -0.49
CA TYR A 219 -10.71 4.45 0.63
C TYR A 219 -9.58 5.07 1.46
N GLY A 220 -9.57 4.77 2.74
CA GLY A 220 -8.49 5.11 3.66
C GLY A 220 -9.00 5.85 4.89
N VAL A 221 -8.11 6.09 5.84
CA VAL A 221 -8.45 6.74 7.11
C VAL A 221 -9.10 8.11 6.87
N LEU A 222 -8.62 8.89 5.90
CA LEU A 222 -9.19 10.20 5.58
C LEU A 222 -10.64 10.07 5.10
N ALA A 223 -10.92 9.09 4.22
CA ALA A 223 -12.27 8.84 3.74
C ALA A 223 -13.19 8.35 4.88
N ASP A 224 -12.69 7.48 5.78
CA ASP A 224 -13.48 6.98 6.91
C ASP A 224 -13.85 8.12 7.88
N VAL A 225 -12.90 8.99 8.23
CA VAL A 225 -13.16 10.14 9.11
C VAL A 225 -14.10 11.13 8.45
N ALA A 226 -13.85 11.48 7.18
CA ALA A 226 -14.67 12.41 6.43
C ALA A 226 -16.12 11.93 6.28
N LEU A 227 -16.34 10.64 5.99
CA LEU A 227 -17.67 10.04 5.91
C LEU A 227 -18.42 10.10 7.24
N LYS A 228 -17.74 9.82 8.36
CA LYS A 228 -18.35 9.94 9.68
C LYS A 228 -18.84 11.37 9.92
N VAL A 229 -18.01 12.36 9.64
CA VAL A 229 -18.39 13.79 9.76
C VAL A 229 -19.54 14.14 8.79
N TRP A 230 -19.44 13.74 7.52
CA TRP A 230 -20.47 13.99 6.51
C TRP A 230 -21.84 13.43 6.91
N ASN A 231 -21.87 12.25 7.53
CA ASN A 231 -23.08 11.56 7.96
C ASN A 231 -23.49 11.87 9.42
N ASN A 232 -22.89 12.87 10.06
CA ASN A 232 -23.08 13.21 11.49
C ASN A 232 -22.89 12.02 12.44
N GLN A 233 -21.97 11.11 12.10
CA GLN A 233 -21.61 9.96 12.91
C GLN A 233 -20.44 10.31 13.85
N PRO A 234 -20.36 9.67 15.04
CA PRO A 234 -19.26 9.94 15.95
C PRO A 234 -17.91 9.45 15.40
N VAL A 235 -16.88 10.26 15.57
CA VAL A 235 -15.48 9.94 15.28
C VAL A 235 -14.81 9.54 16.59
N ASP A 236 -14.43 8.28 16.71
CA ASP A 236 -13.65 7.78 17.86
C ASP A 236 -12.19 8.18 17.69
N VAL A 237 -11.65 8.91 18.68
CA VAL A 237 -10.26 9.37 18.73
C VAL A 237 -9.37 8.52 19.63
N THR A 238 -9.80 7.36 20.08
CA THR A 238 -9.00 6.48 20.96
C THR A 238 -7.68 6.08 20.28
N MET A 239 -7.69 5.77 18.95
CA MET A 239 -6.48 5.71 18.15
C MET A 239 -6.22 7.12 17.57
N GLY A 240 -5.71 8.02 18.42
CA GLY A 240 -5.69 9.46 18.15
C GLY A 240 -4.76 9.92 17.00
N HIS A 241 -3.83 9.07 16.55
CA HIS A 241 -2.83 9.45 15.55
C HIS A 241 -2.57 8.33 14.56
N VAL A 242 -2.28 8.70 13.31
CA VAL A 242 -1.95 7.80 12.20
C VAL A 242 -0.89 8.43 11.30
N ASN A 243 -0.05 7.62 10.64
CA ASN A 243 0.70 8.07 9.47
C ASN A 243 -0.12 7.78 8.21
N VAL A 244 -0.19 8.73 7.28
CA VAL A 244 -0.93 8.56 6.02
C VAL A 244 -0.08 8.97 4.82
N ILE A 245 -0.18 8.21 3.73
CA ILE A 245 0.49 8.49 2.48
C ILE A 245 -0.48 8.38 1.31
N TRP A 246 -0.32 9.22 0.30
CA TRP A 246 -1.04 9.08 -0.95
C TRP A 246 -0.71 7.74 -1.63
N GLN A 247 -1.73 7.01 -2.11
CA GLN A 247 -1.55 5.67 -2.69
C GLN A 247 -0.61 5.68 -3.91
N GLY A 248 -0.65 6.75 -4.72
CA GLY A 248 0.26 6.89 -5.86
C GLY A 248 1.73 6.97 -5.43
N ASP A 249 2.03 7.74 -4.37
CA ASP A 249 3.38 7.84 -3.80
C ASP A 249 3.83 6.50 -3.20
N ALA A 250 2.94 5.81 -2.47
CA ALA A 250 3.23 4.49 -1.91
C ALA A 250 3.52 3.45 -3.01
N ASN A 251 2.73 3.42 -4.08
CA ASN A 251 2.95 2.53 -5.23
C ASN A 251 4.28 2.84 -5.94
N ALA A 252 4.61 4.12 -6.13
CA ALA A 252 5.87 4.53 -6.73
C ALA A 252 7.06 4.09 -5.86
N GLN A 253 7.01 4.30 -4.54
CA GLN A 253 8.06 3.86 -3.63
C GLN A 253 8.19 2.33 -3.58
N ALA A 254 7.09 1.59 -3.65
CA ALA A 254 7.11 0.12 -3.72
C ALA A 254 7.86 -0.38 -4.97
N LEU A 255 7.58 0.21 -6.13
CA LEU A 255 8.28 -0.13 -7.37
C LEU A 255 9.76 0.26 -7.33
N ARG A 256 10.09 1.43 -6.78
CA ARG A 256 11.47 1.91 -6.61
C ARG A 256 12.28 1.04 -5.63
N CYS A 257 11.61 0.37 -4.67
CA CYS A 257 12.23 -0.60 -3.78
C CYS A 257 12.88 -1.78 -4.52
N LEU A 258 12.46 -2.11 -5.75
CA LEU A 258 13.13 -3.12 -6.57
C LEU A 258 14.58 -2.74 -6.87
N ALA A 259 14.84 -1.46 -7.19
CA ALA A 259 16.20 -0.96 -7.41
C ALA A 259 16.99 -0.75 -6.10
N ALA A 260 16.27 -0.63 -4.97
CA ALA A 260 16.85 -0.45 -3.62
C ALA A 260 16.82 -1.74 -2.79
N ALA A 261 16.65 -2.91 -3.42
CA ALA A 261 16.65 -4.20 -2.75
C ALA A 261 17.99 -4.50 -2.07
N THR A 262 17.95 -5.18 -0.92
CA THR A 262 19.15 -5.54 -0.13
C THR A 262 19.27 -7.03 0.07
N VAL A 263 20.50 -7.50 0.29
CA VAL A 263 20.83 -8.86 0.73
C VAL A 263 21.54 -8.76 2.09
N PRO A 264 20.99 -9.37 3.13
CA PRO A 264 19.66 -10.01 3.19
C PRO A 264 18.52 -9.01 2.99
N THR A 265 17.35 -9.52 2.64
CA THR A 265 16.10 -8.74 2.61
C THR A 265 15.90 -7.98 3.91
N SER A 266 15.58 -6.70 3.84
CA SER A 266 15.45 -5.85 5.02
C SER A 266 14.17 -5.01 4.99
N PRO A 267 13.63 -4.63 6.17
CA PRO A 267 12.43 -3.80 6.25
C PRO A 267 12.69 -2.37 5.80
N LEU A 268 11.63 -1.73 5.32
CA LEU A 268 11.55 -0.30 5.05
C LEU A 268 10.15 0.20 5.44
N ASN A 269 10.10 1.13 6.37
CA ASN A 269 8.86 1.80 6.74
C ASN A 269 8.47 2.81 5.67
N VAL A 270 7.23 2.73 5.21
CA VAL A 270 6.71 3.64 4.19
C VAL A 270 5.37 4.20 4.62
N SER A 271 5.33 5.49 4.75
CA SER A 271 4.13 6.31 4.95
C SER A 271 4.46 7.77 4.65
N GLY A 272 3.52 8.65 4.96
CA GLY A 272 3.68 10.09 4.98
C GLY A 272 3.62 10.63 6.42
N PRO A 273 3.24 11.92 6.57
CA PRO A 273 3.24 12.57 7.87
C PRO A 273 2.28 11.92 8.86
N MET A 274 2.54 12.13 10.14
CA MET A 274 1.60 11.85 11.20
C MET A 274 0.45 12.86 11.16
N ALA A 275 -0.77 12.37 11.30
CA ALA A 275 -2.00 13.17 11.40
C ALA A 275 -2.76 12.84 12.69
N SER A 276 -3.28 13.87 13.35
CA SER A 276 -4.24 13.70 14.45
C SER A 276 -5.63 13.41 13.90
N ILE A 277 -6.30 12.38 14.41
CA ILE A 277 -7.68 12.04 14.03
C ILE A 277 -8.64 13.17 14.43
N ARG A 278 -8.44 13.79 15.60
CA ARG A 278 -9.21 14.95 16.03
C ARG A 278 -9.08 16.10 15.03
N TRP A 279 -7.84 16.46 14.68
CA TRP A 279 -7.59 17.52 13.70
C TRP A 279 -8.25 17.20 12.34
N LEU A 280 -8.16 15.96 11.88
CA LEU A 280 -8.83 15.54 10.65
C LEU A 280 -10.35 15.71 10.73
N ALA A 281 -10.97 15.31 11.85
CA ALA A 281 -12.41 15.45 12.03
C ALA A 281 -12.85 16.92 12.05
N GLU A 282 -12.11 17.78 12.76
CA GLU A 282 -12.35 19.22 12.83
C GLU A 282 -12.16 19.91 11.46
N GLU A 283 -11.12 19.53 10.72
CA GLU A 283 -10.86 20.07 9.39
C GLU A 283 -11.93 19.64 8.37
N PHE A 284 -12.41 18.40 8.41
CA PHE A 284 -13.54 17.97 7.59
C PHE A 284 -14.84 18.67 8.02
N ALA A 285 -15.10 18.86 9.30
CA ALA A 285 -16.23 19.60 9.83
C ALA A 285 -16.25 21.04 9.27
N ARG A 286 -15.13 21.73 9.33
CA ARG A 286 -14.96 23.08 8.78
C ARG A 286 -15.24 23.11 7.27
N ARG A 287 -14.71 22.15 6.51
CA ARG A 287 -14.89 22.09 5.04
C ARG A 287 -16.33 21.76 4.63
N PHE A 288 -17.01 20.92 5.39
CA PHE A 288 -18.40 20.54 5.12
C PHE A 288 -19.43 21.53 5.69
N GLY A 289 -19.03 22.47 6.54
CA GLY A 289 -19.95 23.33 7.28
C GLY A 289 -20.84 22.52 8.24
N ARG A 290 -20.32 21.43 8.80
CA ARG A 290 -21.06 20.50 9.69
C ARG A 290 -20.27 20.31 10.99
N PRO A 291 -20.93 20.05 12.13
CA PRO A 291 -20.23 19.74 13.37
C PRO A 291 -19.55 18.35 13.30
N ALA A 292 -18.38 18.22 13.92
CA ALA A 292 -17.80 16.90 14.20
C ALA A 292 -18.20 16.46 15.60
N THR A 293 -18.81 15.29 15.73
CA THR A 293 -19.07 14.63 17.01
C THR A 293 -17.86 13.76 17.35
N ILE A 294 -17.03 14.20 18.29
CA ILE A 294 -15.84 13.48 18.72
C ILE A 294 -16.15 12.69 19.98
N VAL A 295 -15.77 11.41 20.00
CA VAL A 295 -15.94 10.50 21.15
C VAL A 295 -14.62 9.81 21.50
N GLY A 296 -14.53 9.29 22.72
CA GLY A 296 -13.33 8.67 23.25
C GLY A 296 -12.30 9.68 23.72
N GLN A 297 -11.18 9.16 24.21
CA GLN A 297 -10.01 9.93 24.66
C GLN A 297 -8.78 9.38 23.96
N GLU A 298 -7.94 10.26 23.45
CA GLU A 298 -6.71 9.88 22.77
C GLU A 298 -5.80 9.06 23.68
N ALA A 299 -5.47 7.85 23.24
CA ALA A 299 -4.49 7.05 23.97
C ALA A 299 -3.08 7.63 23.79
N PRO A 300 -2.19 7.47 24.78
CA PRO A 300 -0.82 7.97 24.69
C PRO A 300 0.05 7.23 23.67
N THR A 301 -0.47 6.16 23.06
CA THR A 301 0.23 5.33 22.08
C THR A 301 -0.62 5.08 20.84
N ALA A 302 0.04 4.90 19.68
CA ALA A 302 -0.60 4.55 18.43
C ALA A 302 0.32 3.69 17.53
N TRP A 303 -0.19 3.15 16.41
CA TRP A 303 0.65 2.56 15.37
C TRP A 303 1.26 3.65 14.53
N LEU A 304 2.47 4.06 14.89
CA LEU A 304 3.24 5.07 14.18
C LEU A 304 4.59 4.50 13.76
N VAL A 305 5.09 4.96 12.62
CA VAL A 305 6.36 4.53 12.04
C VAL A 305 7.25 5.73 11.72
N ASP A 306 8.55 5.57 11.96
CA ASP A 306 9.59 6.47 11.47
C ASP A 306 9.85 6.17 9.98
N THR A 307 9.59 7.14 9.12
CA THR A 307 9.74 7.06 7.67
C THR A 307 11.04 7.66 7.15
N SER A 308 11.89 8.16 8.02
CA SER A 308 13.10 8.90 7.66
C SER A 308 14.04 8.14 6.74
N ARG A 309 14.05 6.80 6.81
CA ARG A 309 14.85 5.97 5.89
C ARG A 309 14.28 5.96 4.47
N ALA A 310 12.98 5.86 4.31
CA ALA A 310 12.32 5.95 3.00
C ALA A 310 12.48 7.35 2.39
N GLU A 311 12.39 8.39 3.22
CA GLU A 311 12.60 9.77 2.79
C GLU A 311 14.04 10.00 2.29
N ARG A 312 15.05 9.45 2.95
CA ARG A 312 16.44 9.49 2.46
C ARG A 312 16.65 8.74 1.15
N LEU A 313 15.90 7.66 0.90
CA LEU A 313 16.02 6.85 -0.32
C LEU A 313 15.24 7.45 -1.50
N PHE A 314 14.06 7.98 -1.24
CA PHE A 314 13.09 8.29 -2.29
C PHE A 314 12.63 9.74 -2.32
N GLY A 315 12.97 10.54 -1.30
CA GLY A 315 12.41 11.86 -1.06
C GLY A 315 11.10 11.79 -0.26
N TYR A 316 10.64 12.95 0.18
CA TYR A 316 9.36 13.08 0.87
C TYR A 316 8.20 12.79 -0.09
N PRO A 317 7.06 12.21 0.38
CA PRO A 317 5.88 12.00 -0.46
C PRO A 317 5.43 13.27 -1.16
N ARG A 318 5.12 13.15 -2.45
CA ARG A 318 4.83 14.31 -3.31
C ARG A 318 3.51 14.99 -2.95
N VAL A 319 2.47 14.21 -2.59
CA VAL A 319 1.15 14.76 -2.31
C VAL A 319 1.04 15.15 -0.84
N PRO A 320 0.98 16.46 -0.51
CA PRO A 320 0.89 16.92 0.88
C PRO A 320 -0.43 16.49 1.54
N LEU A 321 -0.41 16.25 2.85
CA LEU A 321 -1.58 15.86 3.63
C LEU A 321 -2.77 16.82 3.45
N VAL A 322 -2.50 18.13 3.45
CA VAL A 322 -3.55 19.15 3.27
C VAL A 322 -4.27 18.97 1.93
N ARG A 323 -3.53 18.68 0.86
CA ARG A 323 -4.11 18.43 -0.46
C ARG A 323 -4.94 17.12 -0.48
N GLN A 324 -4.47 16.08 0.21
CA GLN A 324 -5.25 14.84 0.37
C GLN A 324 -6.59 15.09 1.09
N VAL A 325 -6.58 15.91 2.14
CA VAL A 325 -7.79 16.30 2.87
C VAL A 325 -8.74 17.11 1.98
N GLU A 326 -8.22 18.05 1.20
CA GLU A 326 -9.00 18.82 0.23
C GLU A 326 -9.72 17.95 -0.78
N TRP A 327 -8.98 17.05 -1.41
CA TRP A 327 -9.52 16.13 -2.41
C TRP A 327 -10.56 15.16 -1.82
N VAL A 328 -10.31 14.61 -0.63
CA VAL A 328 -11.26 13.71 0.03
C VAL A 328 -12.55 14.46 0.40
N ALA A 329 -12.44 15.70 0.90
CA ALA A 329 -13.61 16.51 1.21
C ALA A 329 -14.45 16.80 -0.03
N ASP A 330 -13.83 17.24 -1.13
CA ASP A 330 -14.51 17.49 -2.40
C ASP A 330 -15.17 16.21 -2.95
N TRP A 331 -14.44 15.08 -2.93
CA TRP A 331 -14.92 13.79 -3.41
C TRP A 331 -16.19 13.32 -2.67
N ILE A 332 -16.18 13.43 -1.35
CA ILE A 332 -17.32 13.01 -0.51
C ILE A 332 -18.50 13.99 -0.65
N ALA A 333 -18.23 15.30 -0.68
CA ALA A 333 -19.29 16.30 -0.84
C ALA A 333 -20.02 16.18 -2.19
N ARG A 334 -19.35 15.69 -3.22
CA ARG A 334 -19.94 15.37 -4.53
C ARG A 334 -20.50 13.94 -4.63
N GLU A 335 -20.56 13.22 -3.52
CA GLU A 335 -21.10 11.85 -3.45
C GLU A 335 -20.48 10.88 -4.47
N GLN A 336 -19.18 11.07 -4.75
CA GLN A 336 -18.45 10.22 -5.67
C GLN A 336 -18.32 8.79 -5.10
N ARG A 337 -18.11 7.81 -5.99
CA ARG A 337 -18.03 6.40 -5.63
C ARG A 337 -16.94 6.12 -4.60
N LEU A 338 -17.30 5.30 -3.60
CA LEU A 338 -16.41 4.77 -2.57
C LEU A 338 -16.30 3.25 -2.69
N LEU A 339 -15.21 2.67 -2.16
CA LEU A 339 -15.01 1.21 -2.19
C LEU A 339 -15.81 0.47 -1.10
N GLY A 340 -16.43 1.17 -0.15
CA GLY A 340 -17.27 0.58 0.89
C GLY A 340 -16.51 -0.37 1.83
N LYS A 341 -15.23 -0.12 2.06
CA LYS A 341 -14.34 -0.96 2.89
C LYS A 341 -13.70 -0.11 3.99
N PRO A 342 -14.29 -0.05 5.20
CA PRO A 342 -13.71 0.73 6.30
C PRO A 342 -12.33 0.19 6.67
N THR A 343 -11.41 1.08 7.06
CA THR A 343 -10.06 0.70 7.47
C THR A 343 -10.03 0.06 8.86
N ARG A 344 -11.01 0.38 9.70
CA ARG A 344 -11.05 0.06 11.13
C ARG A 344 -9.81 0.57 11.86
N PHE A 345 -9.38 1.79 11.51
CA PHE A 345 -8.17 2.40 12.08
C PHE A 345 -8.25 2.61 13.59
N GLU A 346 -9.46 2.77 14.12
CA GLU A 346 -9.75 2.94 15.55
C GLU A 346 -9.47 1.69 16.40
N ASN A 347 -9.37 0.50 15.79
CA ASN A 347 -9.18 -0.74 16.53
C ASN A 347 -7.79 -0.82 17.16
N ARG A 348 -7.75 -1.15 18.46
CA ARG A 348 -6.53 -1.33 19.23
C ARG A 348 -6.27 -2.79 19.64
N ASP A 349 -7.23 -3.68 19.44
CA ASP A 349 -7.14 -5.11 19.78
C ASP A 349 -6.64 -5.99 18.61
N GLY A 350 -6.40 -5.39 17.44
CA GLY A 350 -5.92 -6.10 16.24
C GLY A 350 -6.98 -6.94 15.52
N LYS A 351 -8.26 -6.75 15.83
CA LYS A 351 -9.37 -7.45 15.17
C LYS A 351 -9.88 -6.64 13.96
N TYR A 352 -9.86 -7.28 12.79
CA TYR A 352 -10.19 -6.64 11.51
C TYR A 352 -11.26 -7.40 10.73
#